data_78a80983d22160b11dcce8aa5ca01bdb
#
_entry.id   78a80983d22160b11dcce8aa5ca01bdb
#
_cell.length_a   1.000
_cell.length_b   1.000
_cell.length_c   1.000
_cell.angle_alpha   90.00
_cell.angle_beta   90.00
_cell.angle_gamma   90.00
#
_symmetry.space_group_name_H-M   'P 1'
#
loop_
_entity.id
_entity.type
_entity.pdbx_description
1 polymer ?
#
loop_
_entity_poly.entity_id
_entity_poly.type
_entity_poly.pdbx_seq_one_letter_code
_entity_poly.pdbx_strand_id
1 'polypeptide(L)'
;MQFSKHPHIALALLFSAMAESASATGLLDDATTTLLARNYFLSNGYRSPSPSGKNYKQEWAQGFIGTFSSGFTEGAIGVGLDAHAFYGLKLDGGKGHSGTGLLPVESDGRSERDYSSAGGALKLKASRTTLAFGEMAVETPVFDTSDKRLQPEYATGFLLNSREIDNVNLVAGHFTAFKNQDSSSGKDDFQGYGASTDAGGISFVGADLFSDSPLGGALYASDLSETWHQYYANLHWKQSGVLLDANVYHTRDTGQALAGEIDNTAFSLSGKYTLGAHAVMLGWQRIDGDTPFDFVGGDSIYLANSIKYADFNGANERSWQARYDLDFGAFGIPGLSFMTRYVSGSHIDGTHAPKGGAYNPFDADSGEYQPQQSDGGRHWERDVDLHYVVQSGAAKNLSVQLSQVTHRANSAQAGDDIDRIYVVVQYPLGF
;
A
#
# COMPACT_ATOMS: atom_id res chain seq x y z
N MET A 1 32.16 26.83 -8.86
CA MET A 1 31.11 26.95 -9.88
C MET A 1 30.97 25.57 -10.53
N GLN A 2 30.08 24.75 -10.01
CA GLN A 2 29.76 23.46 -10.61
C GLN A 2 28.34 23.55 -11.11
N PHE A 3 28.15 23.36 -12.40
CA PHE A 3 26.85 23.37 -13.06
C PHE A 3 26.09 22.08 -12.69
N SER A 4 24.98 22.24 -11.99
CA SER A 4 23.96 21.20 -11.81
C SER A 4 23.36 20.85 -13.17
N LYS A 5 23.53 19.60 -13.60
CA LYS A 5 22.90 19.08 -14.82
C LYS A 5 21.45 18.73 -14.49
N HIS A 6 20.52 19.51 -14.99
CA HIS A 6 19.08 19.26 -14.88
C HIS A 6 18.66 18.11 -15.83
N PRO A 7 17.86 17.14 -15.36
CA PRO A 7 17.36 16.05 -16.20
C PRO A 7 16.02 16.40 -16.91
N HIS A 8 15.82 17.65 -17.32
CA HIS A 8 14.55 18.11 -17.91
C HIS A 8 14.23 17.62 -19.34
N ILE A 9 15.06 16.75 -19.93
CA ILE A 9 14.91 16.31 -21.35
C ILE A 9 14.46 14.84 -21.46
N ALA A 10 14.47 14.05 -20.41
CA ALA A 10 14.22 12.60 -20.51
C ALA A 10 12.75 12.22 -20.75
N LEU A 11 11.79 13.05 -20.32
CA LEU A 11 10.38 12.72 -20.44
C LEU A 11 9.82 12.87 -21.88
N ALA A 12 10.36 13.80 -22.67
CA ALA A 12 9.93 14.03 -24.04
C ALA A 12 10.53 13.05 -25.07
N LEU A 13 11.65 12.40 -24.75
CA LEU A 13 12.35 11.49 -25.67
C LEU A 13 11.85 10.04 -25.62
N LEU A 14 11.19 9.61 -24.57
CA LEU A 14 10.59 8.26 -24.49
C LEU A 14 9.41 8.07 -25.45
N PHE A 15 8.70 9.13 -25.82
CA PHE A 15 7.54 9.06 -26.72
C PHE A 15 7.89 9.17 -28.21
N SER A 16 9.08 9.62 -28.58
CA SER A 16 9.44 9.83 -29.98
C SER A 16 10.25 8.70 -30.64
N ALA A 17 10.69 7.69 -29.88
CA ALA A 17 11.55 6.62 -30.40
C ALA A 17 10.80 5.37 -30.91
N MET A 18 9.45 5.35 -30.87
CA MET A 18 8.65 4.18 -31.23
C MET A 18 8.00 4.22 -32.60
N ALA A 19 8.40 5.15 -33.49
CA ALA A 19 7.82 5.25 -34.81
C ALA A 19 8.73 4.68 -35.88
N GLU A 20 8.92 3.34 -35.94
CA GLU A 20 9.21 2.61 -37.20
C GLU A 20 9.42 1.11 -36.90
N SER A 21 8.40 0.29 -37.11
CA SER A 21 8.53 -1.13 -37.55
C SER A 21 7.16 -1.73 -37.84
N ALA A 22 6.96 -2.18 -39.05
CA ALA A 22 5.71 -2.72 -39.60
C ALA A 22 5.34 -4.15 -39.14
N SER A 23 5.66 -4.54 -37.92
CA SER A 23 5.23 -5.83 -37.29
C SER A 23 4.59 -5.64 -35.92
N ALA A 24 4.15 -4.44 -35.58
CA ALA A 24 3.68 -4.09 -34.22
C ALA A 24 2.17 -3.80 -34.15
N THR A 25 1.35 -4.34 -35.06
CA THR A 25 -0.09 -4.01 -35.13
C THR A 25 -0.78 -4.30 -33.77
N GLY A 26 -0.56 -5.39 -33.11
CA GLY A 26 -1.15 -5.63 -31.76
C GLY A 26 -0.45 -4.90 -30.59
N LEU A 27 0.80 -4.49 -30.76
CA LEU A 27 1.57 -3.84 -29.68
C LEU A 27 1.09 -2.42 -29.37
N LEU A 28 0.75 -1.64 -30.40
CA LEU A 28 0.31 -0.23 -30.27
C LEU A 28 -1.20 -0.09 -30.31
N ASP A 29 -1.91 -0.93 -31.06
CA ASP A 29 -3.36 -0.85 -31.22
C ASP A 29 -4.12 -1.12 -29.92
N ASP A 30 -3.57 -2.00 -29.06
CA ASP A 30 -4.11 -2.32 -27.73
C ASP A 30 -3.40 -1.53 -26.61
N ALA A 31 -2.56 -0.56 -26.96
CA ALA A 31 -1.82 0.20 -25.97
C ALA A 31 -2.73 1.17 -25.21
N THR A 32 -2.47 1.31 -23.93
CA THR A 32 -3.13 2.29 -23.05
C THR A 32 -2.10 3.26 -22.48
N THR A 33 -2.44 4.54 -22.52
CA THR A 33 -1.64 5.60 -21.91
C THR A 33 -2.52 6.38 -20.95
N THR A 34 -2.03 6.63 -19.74
CA THR A 34 -2.72 7.49 -18.78
C THR A 34 -1.79 8.57 -18.28
N LEU A 35 -2.35 9.72 -17.96
CA LEU A 35 -1.66 10.77 -17.21
C LEU A 35 -2.60 11.25 -16.10
N LEU A 36 -2.18 11.13 -14.85
CA LEU A 36 -2.93 11.55 -13.68
C LEU A 36 -2.23 12.75 -13.04
N ALA A 37 -2.93 13.86 -12.88
CA ALA A 37 -2.52 14.95 -12.02
C ALA A 37 -3.10 14.71 -10.62
N ARG A 38 -2.23 14.64 -9.60
CA ARG A 38 -2.59 14.41 -8.18
C ARG A 38 -2.09 15.59 -7.34
N ASN A 39 -3.00 16.35 -6.77
CA ASN A 39 -2.71 17.34 -5.76
C ASN A 39 -2.97 16.74 -4.38
N TYR A 40 -1.98 16.77 -3.49
CA TYR A 40 -2.09 16.12 -2.21
C TYR A 40 -1.64 17.06 -1.09
N PHE A 41 -2.53 17.34 -0.16
CA PHE A 41 -2.24 18.00 1.11
C PHE A 41 -2.39 16.98 2.24
N LEU A 42 -1.39 16.88 3.12
CA LEU A 42 -1.39 16.01 4.28
C LEU A 42 -0.87 16.76 5.51
N SER A 43 -1.66 16.75 6.58
CA SER A 43 -1.28 17.31 7.87
C SER A 43 -1.54 16.31 8.99
N ASN A 44 -0.51 16.02 9.78
CA ASN A 44 -0.52 15.20 10.98
C ASN A 44 -0.31 16.09 12.20
N GLY A 45 -1.31 16.29 13.03
CA GLY A 45 -1.20 16.96 14.32
C GLY A 45 -0.97 15.94 15.44
N TYR A 46 0.09 16.07 16.19
CA TYR A 46 0.44 15.21 17.33
C TYR A 46 0.07 15.90 18.63
N ARG A 47 -0.48 15.17 19.59
CA ARG A 47 -0.79 15.73 20.92
C ARG A 47 0.46 15.90 21.77
N SER A 48 1.46 15.06 21.58
CA SER A 48 2.78 15.18 22.21
C SER A 48 3.76 15.81 21.23
N PRO A 49 4.61 16.76 21.66
CA PRO A 49 5.63 17.33 20.79
C PRO A 49 6.61 16.25 20.33
N SER A 50 6.99 16.31 19.05
CA SER A 50 8.09 15.48 18.53
C SER A 50 9.44 15.96 19.10
N PRO A 51 10.52 15.17 18.98
CA PRO A 51 11.87 15.58 19.36
C PRO A 51 12.34 16.89 18.71
N SER A 52 11.75 17.28 17.57
CA SER A 52 12.00 18.57 16.91
C SER A 52 11.31 19.76 17.58
N GLY A 53 10.52 19.53 18.64
CA GLY A 53 9.77 20.56 19.36
C GLY A 53 8.51 21.02 18.66
N LYS A 54 8.15 20.47 17.50
CA LYS A 54 6.93 20.75 16.78
C LYS A 54 5.93 19.61 16.95
N ASN A 55 4.67 19.96 17.13
CA ASN A 55 3.60 18.98 17.32
C ASN A 55 2.78 18.72 16.05
N TYR A 56 3.36 18.96 14.87
CA TYR A 56 2.73 18.64 13.60
C TYR A 56 3.76 18.39 12.48
N LYS A 57 3.36 17.56 11.49
CA LYS A 57 4.01 17.42 10.19
C LYS A 57 3.00 17.80 9.12
N GLN A 58 3.43 18.55 8.10
CA GLN A 58 2.53 19.01 7.05
C GLN A 58 3.30 19.18 5.76
N GLU A 59 2.74 18.64 4.68
CA GLU A 59 3.24 18.81 3.33
C GLU A 59 2.09 19.00 2.35
N TRP A 60 2.32 19.79 1.32
CA TRP A 60 1.42 19.97 0.20
C TRP A 60 2.23 19.84 -1.09
N ALA A 61 1.78 18.97 -1.98
CA ALA A 61 2.53 18.64 -3.17
C ALA A 61 1.62 18.38 -4.38
N GLN A 62 2.19 18.57 -5.58
CA GLN A 62 1.56 18.25 -6.84
C GLN A 62 2.35 17.13 -7.52
N GLY A 63 1.70 16.03 -7.86
CA GLY A 63 2.25 14.92 -8.63
C GLY A 63 1.65 14.83 -10.02
N PHE A 64 2.45 14.32 -10.96
CA PHE A 64 2.04 13.90 -12.29
C PHE A 64 2.52 12.46 -12.50
N ILE A 65 1.58 11.55 -12.73
CA ILE A 65 1.81 10.11 -12.85
C ILE A 65 1.44 9.72 -14.27
N GLY A 66 2.43 9.36 -15.08
CA GLY A 66 2.24 8.84 -16.43
C GLY A 66 2.42 7.32 -16.45
N THR A 67 1.50 6.60 -17.10
CA THR A 67 1.65 5.16 -17.34
C THR A 67 1.42 4.84 -18.79
N PHE A 68 2.14 3.85 -19.28
CA PHE A 68 1.98 3.26 -20.60
C PHE A 68 1.99 1.74 -20.47
N SER A 69 1.01 1.07 -21.07
CA SER A 69 0.97 -0.38 -21.18
C SER A 69 0.69 -0.74 -22.63
N SER A 70 1.62 -1.40 -23.30
CA SER A 70 1.42 -1.88 -24.66
C SER A 70 0.49 -3.10 -24.69
N GLY A 71 -0.09 -3.38 -25.86
CA GLY A 71 -0.56 -4.70 -26.20
C GLY A 71 0.59 -5.71 -26.31
N PHE A 72 0.34 -6.81 -27.00
CA PHE A 72 1.35 -7.85 -27.26
C PHE A 72 1.55 -8.03 -28.77
N THR A 73 2.78 -8.38 -29.15
CA THR A 73 3.06 -8.80 -30.52
C THR A 73 2.28 -10.07 -30.85
N GLU A 74 1.95 -10.27 -32.14
CA GLU A 74 1.33 -11.50 -32.61
C GLU A 74 2.31 -12.69 -32.54
N GLY A 75 1.80 -13.92 -32.38
CA GLY A 75 2.56 -15.16 -32.38
C GLY A 75 2.23 -16.05 -31.18
N ALA A 76 2.89 -17.20 -31.10
CA ALA A 76 2.73 -18.15 -30.00
C ALA A 76 3.23 -17.58 -28.65
N ILE A 77 4.19 -16.66 -28.73
CA ILE A 77 4.68 -15.85 -27.59
C ILE A 77 4.59 -14.40 -28.02
N GLY A 78 3.71 -13.66 -27.34
CA GLY A 78 3.58 -12.21 -27.50
C GLY A 78 4.57 -11.51 -26.57
N VAL A 79 5.13 -10.38 -27.05
CA VAL A 79 5.99 -9.48 -26.26
C VAL A 79 5.27 -8.17 -26.07
N GLY A 80 5.30 -7.64 -24.86
CA GLY A 80 4.73 -6.34 -24.50
C GLY A 80 5.65 -5.57 -23.55
N LEU A 81 5.32 -4.32 -23.31
CA LEU A 81 6.09 -3.39 -22.48
C LEU A 81 5.14 -2.58 -21.61
N ASP A 82 5.49 -2.42 -20.34
CA ASP A 82 4.93 -1.41 -19.46
C ASP A 82 5.99 -0.35 -19.14
N ALA A 83 5.57 0.90 -19.03
CA ALA A 83 6.41 2.00 -18.60
C ALA A 83 5.62 2.95 -17.69
N HIS A 84 6.29 3.54 -16.73
CA HIS A 84 5.72 4.58 -15.90
C HIS A 84 6.74 5.68 -15.63
N ALA A 85 6.23 6.87 -15.37
CA ALA A 85 7.03 8.01 -14.98
C ALA A 85 6.25 8.85 -13.97
N PHE A 86 6.98 9.44 -13.05
CA PHE A 86 6.44 10.32 -12.03
C PHE A 86 7.25 11.60 -11.93
N TYR A 87 6.56 12.71 -11.67
CA TYR A 87 7.16 13.99 -11.31
C TYR A 87 6.35 14.65 -10.19
N GLY A 88 6.99 14.94 -9.08
CA GLY A 88 6.42 15.58 -7.90
C GLY A 88 7.01 16.95 -7.63
N LEU A 89 6.17 17.90 -7.26
CA LEU A 89 6.52 19.28 -6.93
C LEU A 89 6.02 19.63 -5.53
N LYS A 90 6.88 20.18 -4.69
CA LYS A 90 6.48 20.75 -3.42
C LYS A 90 5.74 22.07 -3.64
N LEU A 91 4.55 22.20 -3.06
CA LEU A 91 3.78 23.43 -2.98
C LEU A 91 3.99 24.08 -1.60
N ASP A 92 4.02 23.29 -0.53
CA ASP A 92 4.33 23.71 0.82
C ASP A 92 4.97 22.56 1.61
N GLY A 93 5.85 22.90 2.53
CA GLY A 93 6.59 21.97 3.40
C GLY A 93 7.91 22.60 3.82
N GLY A 94 8.30 22.45 5.07
CA GLY A 94 9.46 23.14 5.59
C GLY A 94 10.17 22.42 6.71
N LYS A 95 11.32 22.95 7.13
CA LYS A 95 12.13 22.40 8.21
C LYS A 95 11.31 22.21 9.48
N GLY A 96 11.30 20.97 9.97
CA GLY A 96 10.56 20.54 11.16
C GLY A 96 9.08 20.24 10.94
N HIS A 97 8.58 20.31 9.69
CA HIS A 97 7.22 19.93 9.32
C HIS A 97 7.19 18.81 8.26
N SER A 98 8.35 18.47 7.70
CA SER A 98 8.54 17.41 6.69
C SER A 98 8.30 16.00 7.24
N GLY A 99 8.29 15.03 6.35
CA GLY A 99 8.22 13.59 6.70
C GLY A 99 6.80 13.09 6.89
N THR A 100 5.87 13.53 6.03
CA THR A 100 4.53 12.93 5.92
C THR A 100 4.51 11.75 4.94
N GLY A 101 5.60 11.52 4.20
CA GLY A 101 5.72 10.54 3.12
C GLY A 101 5.17 11.03 1.78
N LEU A 102 4.96 12.34 1.59
CA LEU A 102 4.61 12.91 0.29
C LEU A 102 5.85 13.31 -0.52
N LEU A 103 6.90 13.77 0.15
CA LEU A 103 8.12 14.30 -0.45
C LEU A 103 9.35 13.68 0.23
N PRO A 104 10.43 13.43 -0.50
CA PRO A 104 11.71 13.07 0.11
C PRO A 104 12.17 14.14 1.09
N VAL A 105 12.90 13.73 2.13
CA VAL A 105 13.41 14.61 3.15
C VAL A 105 14.93 14.75 3.01
N GLU A 106 15.42 15.98 2.83
CA GLU A 106 16.84 16.30 2.76
C GLU A 106 17.52 16.08 4.13
N SER A 107 18.84 15.95 4.13
CA SER A 107 19.63 15.75 5.35
C SER A 107 19.52 16.89 6.38
N ASP A 108 19.10 18.08 5.96
CA ASP A 108 18.85 19.23 6.83
C ASP A 108 17.43 19.23 7.45
N GLY A 109 16.61 18.18 7.14
CA GLY A 109 15.25 18.01 7.63
C GLY A 109 14.19 18.81 6.89
N ARG A 110 14.44 19.25 5.67
CA ARG A 110 13.46 19.88 4.78
C ARG A 110 12.97 18.89 3.74
N SER A 111 11.73 19.07 3.28
CA SER A 111 11.25 18.35 2.11
C SER A 111 11.95 18.86 0.85
N GLU A 112 12.33 17.98 -0.06
CA GLU A 112 12.85 18.33 -1.37
C GLU A 112 11.87 19.20 -2.16
N ARG A 113 12.41 20.00 -3.10
CA ARG A 113 11.57 20.91 -3.93
C ARG A 113 10.80 20.15 -4.99
N ASP A 114 11.45 19.18 -5.59
CA ASP A 114 10.89 18.29 -6.59
C ASP A 114 11.63 16.95 -6.56
N TYR A 115 10.96 15.92 -7.04
CA TYR A 115 11.54 14.60 -7.24
C TYR A 115 10.87 13.89 -8.40
N SER A 116 11.54 12.93 -8.99
CA SER A 116 11.03 12.20 -10.14
C SER A 116 11.51 10.77 -10.17
N SER A 117 10.75 9.92 -10.79
CA SER A 117 11.13 8.54 -11.06
C SER A 117 10.61 8.08 -12.42
N ALA A 118 11.23 7.05 -12.97
CA ALA A 118 10.75 6.33 -14.13
C ALA A 118 11.16 4.87 -14.03
N GLY A 119 10.34 4.01 -14.57
CA GLY A 119 10.58 2.57 -14.60
C GLY A 119 9.71 1.87 -15.62
N GLY A 120 9.77 0.55 -15.65
CA GLY A 120 8.95 -0.27 -16.52
C GLY A 120 9.33 -1.73 -16.51
N ALA A 121 8.52 -2.54 -17.20
CA ALA A 121 8.67 -3.97 -17.27
C ALA A 121 8.46 -4.51 -18.68
N LEU A 122 9.26 -5.51 -19.06
CA LEU A 122 9.02 -6.33 -20.23
C LEU A 122 7.96 -7.39 -19.89
N LYS A 123 7.01 -7.61 -20.80
CA LYS A 123 5.97 -8.64 -20.65
C LYS A 123 6.07 -9.69 -21.74
N LEU A 124 5.98 -10.95 -21.34
CA LEU A 124 5.87 -12.09 -22.24
C LEU A 124 4.52 -12.76 -21.98
N LYS A 125 3.78 -13.05 -23.06
CA LYS A 125 2.47 -13.71 -22.97
C LYS A 125 2.45 -14.97 -23.83
N ALA A 126 2.04 -16.08 -23.24
CA ALA A 126 1.75 -17.32 -23.95
C ALA A 126 0.37 -17.82 -23.49
N SER A 127 -0.57 -17.99 -24.41
CA SER A 127 -1.97 -18.34 -24.10
C SER A 127 -2.57 -17.35 -23.05
N ARG A 128 -2.99 -17.85 -21.89
CA ARG A 128 -3.54 -17.04 -20.77
C ARG A 128 -2.51 -16.81 -19.64
N THR A 129 -1.23 -17.03 -19.93
CA THR A 129 -0.12 -16.84 -18.96
C THR A 129 0.72 -15.64 -19.39
N THR A 130 0.99 -14.73 -18.45
CA THR A 130 1.87 -13.56 -18.61
C THR A 130 2.99 -13.62 -17.60
N LEU A 131 4.21 -13.41 -18.06
CA LEU A 131 5.40 -13.18 -17.23
C LEU A 131 5.87 -11.75 -17.46
N ALA A 132 5.97 -10.97 -16.39
CA ALA A 132 6.57 -9.64 -16.42
C ALA A 132 7.93 -9.63 -15.72
N PHE A 133 8.85 -8.81 -16.21
CA PHE A 133 10.18 -8.62 -15.65
C PHE A 133 10.56 -7.16 -15.67
N GLY A 134 10.95 -6.59 -14.54
CA GLY A 134 11.33 -5.20 -14.39
C GLY A 134 10.67 -4.55 -13.18
N GLU A 135 10.44 -3.24 -13.26
CA GLU A 135 9.78 -2.46 -12.22
C GLU A 135 8.28 -2.36 -12.49
N MET A 136 7.47 -2.81 -11.53
CA MET A 136 6.02 -2.92 -11.67
C MET A 136 5.30 -2.76 -10.33
N ALA A 137 4.01 -2.42 -10.38
CA ALA A 137 3.12 -2.55 -9.23
C ALA A 137 2.78 -4.03 -8.99
N VAL A 138 2.63 -4.39 -7.73
CA VAL A 138 2.26 -5.75 -7.28
C VAL A 138 1.08 -5.62 -6.33
N GLU A 139 0.07 -6.47 -6.50
CA GLU A 139 -1.13 -6.52 -5.67
C GLU A 139 -1.41 -7.97 -5.28
N THR A 140 -0.88 -8.41 -4.14
CA THR A 140 -1.14 -9.72 -3.54
C THR A 140 -1.20 -9.61 -2.02
N PRO A 141 -1.88 -10.51 -1.31
CA PRO A 141 -2.03 -10.41 0.15
C PRO A 141 -0.72 -10.61 0.92
N VAL A 142 0.32 -11.14 0.29
CA VAL A 142 1.61 -11.40 0.94
C VAL A 142 2.72 -10.48 0.46
N PHE A 143 2.48 -9.72 -0.62
CA PHE A 143 3.34 -8.64 -1.10
C PHE A 143 2.54 -7.68 -1.97
N ASP A 144 2.44 -6.43 -1.55
CA ASP A 144 1.63 -5.41 -2.20
C ASP A 144 2.36 -4.07 -2.20
N THR A 145 2.33 -3.37 -3.34
CA THR A 145 2.82 -2.00 -3.49
C THR A 145 1.66 -1.04 -3.33
N SER A 146 1.86 0.01 -2.54
CA SER A 146 0.80 0.94 -2.22
C SER A 146 0.69 2.09 -3.23
N ASP A 147 -0.52 2.66 -3.36
CA ASP A 147 -0.76 3.94 -4.03
C ASP A 147 -1.48 4.94 -3.08
N LYS A 148 -0.94 5.09 -1.87
CA LYS A 148 -1.56 5.85 -0.77
C LYS A 148 -1.02 7.27 -0.60
N ARG A 149 -0.02 7.68 -1.41
CA ARG A 149 0.64 8.98 -1.30
C ARG A 149 0.70 9.69 -2.66
N LEU A 150 1.67 10.58 -2.83
CA LEU A 150 1.83 11.37 -4.04
C LEU A 150 2.29 10.53 -5.22
N GLN A 151 3.29 9.66 -5.01
CA GLN A 151 3.83 8.68 -5.95
C GLN A 151 3.34 7.28 -5.57
N PRO A 152 2.94 6.42 -6.52
CA PRO A 152 2.77 5.00 -6.29
C PRO A 152 4.10 4.31 -5.99
N GLU A 153 4.05 3.27 -5.17
CA GLU A 153 5.19 2.37 -4.97
C GLU A 153 5.31 1.38 -6.11
N TYR A 154 6.53 0.92 -6.36
CA TYR A 154 6.83 -0.12 -7.35
C TYR A 154 7.88 -1.08 -6.80
N ALA A 155 7.86 -2.31 -7.30
CA ALA A 155 8.85 -3.32 -6.97
C ALA A 155 9.56 -3.82 -8.24
N THR A 156 10.84 -4.18 -8.14
CA THR A 156 11.64 -4.69 -9.24
C THR A 156 11.88 -6.19 -9.08
N GLY A 157 11.48 -6.96 -10.08
CA GLY A 157 11.58 -8.42 -10.06
C GLY A 157 10.83 -9.10 -11.18
N PHE A 158 10.25 -10.25 -10.86
CA PHE A 158 9.45 -11.09 -11.76
C PHE A 158 8.05 -11.27 -11.20
N LEU A 159 7.05 -11.22 -12.07
CA LEU A 159 5.66 -11.55 -11.77
C LEU A 159 5.07 -12.44 -12.85
N LEU A 160 4.62 -13.61 -12.48
CA LEU A 160 3.88 -14.52 -13.32
C LEU A 160 2.42 -14.54 -12.91
N ASN A 161 1.53 -14.36 -13.89
CA ASN A 161 0.09 -14.53 -13.75
C ASN A 161 -0.39 -15.54 -14.78
N SER A 162 -1.16 -16.55 -14.36
CA SER A 162 -1.68 -17.59 -15.23
C SER A 162 -3.15 -17.89 -14.95
N ARG A 163 -3.96 -17.84 -16.01
CA ARG A 163 -5.40 -18.16 -15.99
C ARG A 163 -5.71 -19.36 -16.88
N GLU A 164 -4.77 -20.30 -17.02
CA GLU A 164 -4.96 -21.50 -17.84
C GLU A 164 -6.04 -22.44 -17.27
N ILE A 165 -6.26 -22.39 -15.98
CA ILE A 165 -7.31 -23.14 -15.29
C ILE A 165 -8.51 -22.21 -15.09
N ASP A 166 -9.70 -22.67 -15.47
CA ASP A 166 -10.91 -21.86 -15.31
C ASP A 166 -11.21 -21.61 -13.84
N ASN A 167 -11.62 -20.37 -13.52
CA ASN A 167 -11.87 -19.88 -12.16
C ASN A 167 -10.67 -19.89 -11.20
N VAL A 168 -9.46 -20.06 -11.72
CA VAL A 168 -8.22 -20.00 -10.95
C VAL A 168 -7.25 -19.01 -11.61
N ASN A 169 -6.79 -18.03 -10.84
CA ASN A 169 -5.68 -17.17 -11.22
C ASN A 169 -4.46 -17.55 -10.38
N LEU A 170 -3.48 -18.20 -11.00
CA LEU A 170 -2.21 -18.53 -10.36
C LEU A 170 -1.28 -17.33 -10.45
N VAL A 171 -0.65 -16.98 -9.32
CA VAL A 171 0.31 -15.88 -9.23
C VAL A 171 1.60 -16.40 -8.61
N ALA A 172 2.75 -16.01 -9.15
CA ALA A 172 4.05 -16.24 -8.53
C ALA A 172 4.96 -15.04 -8.78
N GLY A 173 5.80 -14.70 -7.81
CA GLY A 173 6.70 -13.55 -7.94
C GLY A 173 7.98 -13.72 -7.14
N HIS A 174 9.00 -12.98 -7.58
CA HIS A 174 10.25 -12.77 -6.84
C HIS A 174 10.73 -11.35 -7.07
N PHE A 175 10.94 -10.60 -5.99
CA PHE A 175 11.30 -9.19 -6.03
C PHE A 175 12.50 -8.94 -5.14
N THR A 176 13.43 -8.10 -5.61
CA THR A 176 14.71 -7.84 -4.95
C THR A 176 15.00 -6.36 -4.73
N ALA A 177 14.13 -5.46 -5.19
CA ALA A 177 14.28 -4.03 -4.98
C ALA A 177 12.92 -3.33 -4.97
N PHE A 178 12.84 -2.18 -4.32
CA PHE A 178 11.62 -1.42 -4.10
C PHE A 178 11.83 0.07 -4.44
N LYS A 179 10.75 0.73 -4.76
CA LYS A 179 10.67 2.17 -4.90
C LYS A 179 9.62 2.67 -3.93
N ASN A 180 10.07 3.33 -2.86
CA ASN A 180 9.18 3.93 -1.88
C ASN A 180 8.45 5.15 -2.46
N GLN A 181 7.31 5.47 -1.89
CA GLN A 181 6.41 6.55 -2.32
C GLN A 181 7.02 7.95 -2.25
N ASP A 182 8.05 8.16 -1.44
CA ASP A 182 8.78 9.41 -1.23
C ASP A 182 10.25 9.31 -1.63
N SER A 183 10.57 8.48 -2.61
CA SER A 183 11.91 8.24 -3.09
C SER A 183 12.01 8.31 -4.61
N SER A 184 13.16 8.77 -5.12
CA SER A 184 13.54 8.64 -6.52
C SER A 184 14.34 7.37 -6.82
N SER A 185 14.75 6.63 -5.79
CA SER A 185 15.49 5.39 -5.91
C SER A 185 14.58 4.23 -6.29
N GLY A 186 15.00 3.37 -7.19
CA GLY A 186 14.38 2.08 -7.47
C GLY A 186 15.10 0.92 -6.76
N LYS A 187 15.89 1.20 -5.73
CA LYS A 187 16.70 0.23 -4.99
C LYS A 187 16.59 0.43 -3.48
N ASP A 188 15.45 0.95 -3.04
CA ASP A 188 15.14 1.06 -1.63
C ASP A 188 14.87 -0.33 -1.04
N ASP A 189 14.98 -0.42 0.26
CA ASP A 189 14.56 -1.59 1.01
C ASP A 189 13.02 -1.72 1.05
N PHE A 190 12.52 -2.94 1.13
CA PHE A 190 11.12 -3.23 1.37
C PHE A 190 10.85 -3.03 2.86
N GLN A 191 10.42 -1.85 3.22
CA GLN A 191 10.16 -1.56 4.62
C GLN A 191 8.89 -2.27 5.11
N GLY A 192 8.95 -2.76 6.32
CA GLY A 192 7.86 -3.35 7.08
C GLY A 192 7.88 -2.86 8.52
N TYR A 193 7.23 -3.57 9.44
CA TYR A 193 7.28 -3.24 10.86
C TYR A 193 8.61 -3.62 11.49
N GLY A 194 8.97 -4.89 11.44
CA GLY A 194 10.26 -5.40 11.91
C GLY A 194 11.11 -5.98 10.81
N ALA A 195 10.50 -6.29 9.67
CA ALA A 195 11.15 -6.88 8.53
C ALA A 195 11.80 -5.84 7.62
N SER A 196 12.92 -6.21 7.04
CA SER A 196 13.61 -5.48 5.98
C SER A 196 14.15 -6.44 4.94
N THR A 197 14.54 -5.97 3.77
CA THR A 197 15.06 -6.82 2.69
C THR A 197 16.56 -6.71 2.48
N ASP A 198 17.29 -6.15 3.41
CA ASP A 198 18.76 -6.03 3.34
C ASP A 198 19.48 -7.35 3.01
N ALA A 199 18.90 -8.51 3.38
CA ALA A 199 19.48 -9.82 3.12
C ALA A 199 19.07 -10.46 1.79
N GLY A 200 18.20 -9.85 1.01
CA GLY A 200 17.74 -10.50 -0.23
C GLY A 200 16.46 -9.89 -0.78
N GLY A 201 15.41 -10.67 -0.89
CA GLY A 201 14.14 -10.25 -1.46
C GLY A 201 12.99 -11.10 -0.95
N ILE A 202 11.84 -10.93 -1.56
CA ILE A 202 10.63 -11.70 -1.28
C ILE A 202 10.27 -12.57 -2.48
N SER A 203 9.95 -13.83 -2.21
CA SER A 203 9.37 -14.78 -3.17
C SER A 203 7.98 -15.16 -2.71
N PHE A 204 7.04 -15.33 -3.63
CA PHE A 204 5.71 -15.81 -3.28
C PHE A 204 5.09 -16.64 -4.40
N VAL A 205 4.12 -17.45 -4.03
CA VAL A 205 3.23 -18.19 -4.91
C VAL A 205 1.84 -18.22 -4.31
N GLY A 206 0.82 -18.12 -5.16
CA GLY A 206 -0.55 -18.19 -4.69
C GLY A 206 -1.56 -18.41 -5.79
N ALA A 207 -2.82 -18.48 -5.38
CA ALA A 207 -3.95 -18.64 -6.26
C ALA A 207 -5.16 -17.88 -5.74
N ASP A 208 -5.81 -17.12 -6.63
CA ASP A 208 -7.17 -16.61 -6.41
C ASP A 208 -8.14 -17.63 -7.03
N LEU A 209 -9.15 -18.00 -6.25
CA LEU A 209 -10.06 -19.08 -6.56
C LEU A 209 -11.48 -18.55 -6.69
N PHE A 210 -12.15 -18.85 -7.81
CA PHE A 210 -13.55 -18.54 -8.02
C PHE A 210 -13.92 -17.05 -7.80
N SER A 211 -13.03 -16.12 -8.22
CA SER A 211 -13.16 -14.67 -7.99
C SER A 211 -14.49 -14.08 -8.52
N ASP A 212 -15.03 -14.66 -9.60
CA ASP A 212 -16.29 -14.24 -10.23
C ASP A 212 -17.53 -14.96 -9.66
N SER A 213 -17.35 -15.84 -8.70
CA SER A 213 -18.44 -16.62 -8.08
C SER A 213 -18.94 -15.97 -6.79
N PRO A 214 -20.16 -16.29 -6.34
CA PRO A 214 -20.62 -15.83 -5.02
C PRO A 214 -19.73 -16.30 -3.87
N LEU A 215 -19.14 -17.48 -3.97
CA LEU A 215 -18.17 -18.02 -3.02
C LEU A 215 -16.81 -18.09 -3.73
N GLY A 216 -15.82 -17.42 -3.17
CA GLY A 216 -14.45 -17.42 -3.66
C GLY A 216 -13.47 -17.38 -2.51
N GLY A 217 -12.18 -17.34 -2.83
CA GLY A 217 -11.12 -17.25 -1.84
C GLY A 217 -9.74 -17.14 -2.47
N ALA A 218 -8.72 -17.18 -1.63
CA ALA A 218 -7.32 -17.14 -2.06
C ALA A 218 -6.43 -17.95 -1.13
N LEU A 219 -5.33 -18.46 -1.67
CA LEU A 219 -4.27 -19.14 -0.92
C LEU A 219 -2.92 -18.62 -1.41
N TYR A 220 -2.09 -18.15 -0.49
CA TYR A 220 -0.75 -17.66 -0.81
C TYR A 220 0.29 -18.15 0.20
N ALA A 221 1.52 -18.27 -0.25
CA ALA A 221 2.69 -18.47 0.58
C ALA A 221 3.80 -17.55 0.12
N SER A 222 4.54 -16.96 1.05
CA SER A 222 5.70 -16.11 0.77
C SER A 222 6.88 -16.47 1.67
N ASP A 223 8.06 -16.15 1.17
CA ASP A 223 9.35 -16.27 1.83
C ASP A 223 10.07 -14.90 1.72
N LEU A 224 10.23 -14.21 2.84
CA LEU A 224 11.15 -13.08 2.97
C LEU A 224 12.49 -13.62 3.40
N SER A 225 13.51 -13.49 2.54
CA SER A 225 14.82 -14.10 2.71
C SER A 225 15.40 -13.91 4.12
N GLU A 226 15.84 -15.00 4.75
CA GLU A 226 16.48 -15.03 6.07
C GLU A 226 15.65 -14.39 7.21
N THR A 227 14.34 -14.14 6.98
CA THR A 227 13.49 -13.40 7.90
C THR A 227 12.29 -14.22 8.35
N TRP A 228 11.35 -14.52 7.46
CA TRP A 228 10.16 -15.32 7.80
C TRP A 228 9.50 -15.95 6.56
N HIS A 229 8.73 -17.02 6.80
CA HIS A 229 7.71 -17.53 5.90
C HIS A 229 6.33 -17.04 6.34
N GLN A 230 5.48 -16.70 5.38
CA GLN A 230 4.11 -16.27 5.64
C GLN A 230 3.14 -17.05 4.75
N TYR A 231 2.08 -17.57 5.35
CA TYR A 231 0.99 -18.26 4.67
C TYR A 231 -0.29 -17.47 4.84
N TYR A 232 -1.05 -17.36 3.78
CA TYR A 232 -2.32 -16.64 3.77
C TYR A 232 -3.42 -17.50 3.18
N ALA A 233 -4.63 -17.39 3.78
CA ALA A 233 -5.86 -17.92 3.21
C ALA A 233 -7.01 -16.93 3.40
N ASN A 234 -7.82 -16.79 2.34
CA ASN A 234 -9.06 -16.03 2.34
C ASN A 234 -10.23 -16.93 1.94
N LEU A 235 -11.38 -16.67 2.54
CA LEU A 235 -12.68 -17.17 2.10
C LEU A 235 -13.67 -16.02 2.13
N HIS A 236 -14.35 -15.79 1.01
CA HIS A 236 -15.39 -14.77 0.95
C HIS A 236 -16.66 -15.29 0.28
N TRP A 237 -17.79 -14.71 0.71
CA TRP A 237 -19.09 -14.96 0.12
C TRP A 237 -19.82 -13.65 -0.12
N LYS A 238 -20.29 -13.46 -1.37
CA LYS A 238 -20.97 -12.24 -1.82
C LYS A 238 -22.25 -12.60 -2.54
N GLN A 239 -23.39 -12.20 -1.97
CA GLN A 239 -24.69 -12.38 -2.60
C GLN A 239 -25.71 -11.37 -2.05
N SER A 240 -26.59 -10.85 -2.92
CA SER A 240 -27.75 -10.04 -2.54
C SER A 240 -27.44 -8.88 -1.58
N GLY A 241 -26.33 -8.17 -1.83
CA GLY A 241 -25.90 -7.04 -0.99
C GLY A 241 -25.17 -7.43 0.28
N VAL A 242 -25.01 -8.71 0.59
CA VAL A 242 -24.20 -9.21 1.70
C VAL A 242 -22.81 -9.59 1.18
N LEU A 243 -21.76 -9.19 1.88
CA LEU A 243 -20.39 -9.67 1.73
C LEU A 243 -19.94 -10.18 3.10
N LEU A 244 -19.52 -11.43 3.16
CA LEU A 244 -18.78 -12.00 4.29
C LEU A 244 -17.35 -12.27 3.83
N ASP A 245 -16.39 -11.95 4.65
CA ASP A 245 -14.97 -12.09 4.33
C ASP A 245 -14.20 -12.57 5.56
N ALA A 246 -13.38 -13.59 5.38
CA ALA A 246 -12.53 -14.19 6.40
C ALA A 246 -11.10 -14.31 5.89
N ASN A 247 -10.14 -13.81 6.65
CA ASN A 247 -8.72 -13.82 6.32
C ASN A 247 -7.92 -14.43 7.46
N VAL A 248 -6.91 -15.20 7.13
CA VAL A 248 -5.95 -15.73 8.10
C VAL A 248 -4.54 -15.70 7.53
N TYR A 249 -3.61 -15.25 8.34
CA TYR A 249 -2.17 -15.35 8.12
C TYR A 249 -1.55 -16.22 9.22
N HIS A 250 -0.52 -16.96 8.84
CA HIS A 250 0.41 -17.59 9.78
C HIS A 250 1.82 -17.22 9.36
N THR A 251 2.57 -16.57 10.26
CA THR A 251 3.93 -16.09 10.02
C THR A 251 4.88 -16.78 10.98
N ARG A 252 5.99 -17.30 10.44
CA ARG A 252 7.03 -17.96 11.23
C ARG A 252 8.41 -17.57 10.72
N ASP A 253 9.31 -17.26 11.65
CA ASP A 253 10.70 -16.95 11.30
C ASP A 253 11.42 -18.09 10.58
N THR A 254 12.43 -17.71 9.80
CA THR A 254 13.28 -18.65 9.05
C THR A 254 14.70 -18.10 8.89
N GLY A 255 15.64 -18.97 8.57
CA GLY A 255 17.03 -18.62 8.32
C GLY A 255 17.68 -17.95 9.53
N GLN A 256 18.18 -16.73 9.36
CA GLN A 256 18.82 -15.95 10.41
C GLN A 256 17.84 -15.22 11.32
N ALA A 257 16.52 -15.29 11.04
CA ALA A 257 15.46 -14.59 11.75
C ALA A 257 15.77 -13.08 11.91
N LEU A 258 16.01 -12.38 10.81
CA LEU A 258 16.52 -11.00 10.82
C LEU A 258 15.59 -9.99 11.53
N ALA A 259 14.28 -10.27 11.57
CA ALA A 259 13.33 -9.49 12.39
C ALA A 259 13.20 -10.01 13.83
N GLY A 260 13.96 -11.05 14.20
CA GLY A 260 13.83 -11.81 15.44
C GLY A 260 12.93 -13.03 15.26
N GLU A 261 12.84 -13.85 16.31
CA GLU A 261 11.93 -14.99 16.34
C GLU A 261 10.49 -14.49 16.26
N ILE A 262 9.73 -15.02 15.29
CA ILE A 262 8.32 -14.71 15.03
C ILE A 262 7.56 -16.02 14.88
N ASP A 263 6.48 -16.17 15.65
CA ASP A 263 5.48 -17.22 15.45
C ASP A 263 4.13 -16.65 15.84
N ASN A 264 3.37 -16.18 14.85
CA ASN A 264 2.05 -15.62 15.09
C ASN A 264 1.01 -16.03 14.06
N THR A 265 -0.24 -15.96 14.46
CA THR A 265 -1.40 -16.15 13.60
C THR A 265 -2.29 -14.91 13.68
N ALA A 266 -2.47 -14.22 12.58
CA ALA A 266 -3.37 -13.09 12.46
C ALA A 266 -4.61 -13.50 11.68
N PHE A 267 -5.79 -13.18 12.19
CA PHE A 267 -7.00 -13.45 11.45
C PHE A 267 -8.07 -12.38 11.64
N SER A 268 -8.93 -12.25 10.63
CA SER A 268 -10.05 -11.33 10.66
C SER A 268 -11.29 -11.94 10.05
N LEU A 269 -12.44 -11.45 10.52
CA LEU A 269 -13.75 -11.73 9.97
C LEU A 269 -14.50 -10.44 9.80
N SER A 270 -15.11 -10.22 8.65
CA SER A 270 -15.95 -9.06 8.41
C SER A 270 -17.26 -9.43 7.70
N GLY A 271 -18.30 -8.64 7.97
CA GLY A 271 -19.58 -8.73 7.30
C GLY A 271 -20.07 -7.34 6.90
N LYS A 272 -20.37 -7.16 5.62
CA LYS A 272 -20.94 -5.93 5.05
C LYS A 272 -22.31 -6.21 4.48
N TYR A 273 -23.27 -5.36 4.80
CA TYR A 273 -24.60 -5.37 4.20
C TYR A 273 -24.88 -4.04 3.51
N THR A 274 -25.28 -4.12 2.24
CA THR A 274 -25.61 -2.96 1.40
C THR A 274 -27.09 -2.98 1.08
N LEU A 275 -27.80 -1.90 1.44
CA LEU A 275 -29.22 -1.69 1.16
C LEU A 275 -29.43 -0.31 0.54
N GLY A 276 -29.71 -0.28 -0.77
CA GLY A 276 -29.85 0.97 -1.52
C GLY A 276 -28.59 1.82 -1.44
N ALA A 277 -28.72 3.05 -0.94
CA ALA A 277 -27.60 3.98 -0.77
C ALA A 277 -26.71 3.69 0.45
N HIS A 278 -27.12 2.81 1.33
CA HIS A 278 -26.51 2.60 2.63
C HIS A 278 -25.73 1.28 2.66
N ALA A 279 -24.56 1.28 3.29
CA ALA A 279 -23.88 0.04 3.65
C ALA A 279 -23.36 0.12 5.09
N VAL A 280 -23.49 -0.99 5.82
CA VAL A 280 -22.94 -1.16 7.17
C VAL A 280 -21.99 -2.33 7.16
N MET A 281 -20.85 -2.20 7.81
CA MET A 281 -19.87 -3.27 7.98
C MET A 281 -19.49 -3.40 9.46
N LEU A 282 -19.39 -4.64 9.90
CA LEU A 282 -18.77 -5.02 11.18
C LEU A 282 -17.55 -5.88 10.89
N GLY A 283 -16.46 -5.64 11.61
CA GLY A 283 -15.22 -6.38 11.50
C GLY A 283 -14.69 -6.79 12.87
N TRP A 284 -14.02 -7.92 12.93
CA TRP A 284 -13.29 -8.40 14.08
C TRP A 284 -11.96 -8.99 13.63
N GLN A 285 -10.90 -8.70 14.40
CA GLN A 285 -9.54 -9.13 14.09
C GLN A 285 -8.83 -9.53 15.37
N ARG A 286 -7.95 -10.53 15.27
CA ARG A 286 -7.10 -10.99 16.37
C ARG A 286 -5.71 -11.33 15.84
N ILE A 287 -4.72 -10.90 16.60
CA ILE A 287 -3.33 -11.38 16.50
C ILE A 287 -3.12 -12.36 17.67
N ASP A 288 -2.62 -13.53 17.38
CA ASP A 288 -2.31 -14.59 18.36
C ASP A 288 -0.83 -14.91 18.27
N GLY A 289 -0.06 -14.41 19.21
CA GLY A 289 1.40 -14.51 19.27
C GLY A 289 2.04 -13.35 20.01
N ASP A 290 3.28 -13.53 20.44
CA ASP A 290 4.02 -12.61 21.32
C ASP A 290 4.67 -11.45 20.56
N THR A 291 4.59 -11.46 19.21
CA THR A 291 5.04 -10.37 18.35
C THR A 291 3.86 -9.76 17.58
N PRO A 292 3.93 -8.49 17.17
CA PRO A 292 3.02 -7.95 16.17
C PRO A 292 3.00 -8.80 14.90
N PHE A 293 1.87 -8.79 14.17
CA PHE A 293 1.84 -9.30 12.80
C PHE A 293 2.75 -8.42 11.93
N ASP A 294 3.76 -9.03 11.34
CA ASP A 294 4.76 -8.38 10.50
C ASP A 294 4.46 -8.60 9.02
N PHE A 295 4.72 -7.59 8.19
CA PHE A 295 4.62 -7.66 6.75
C PHE A 295 5.63 -6.70 6.11
N VAL A 296 5.84 -6.81 4.80
CA VAL A 296 6.76 -6.00 4.03
C VAL A 296 6.09 -5.49 2.75
N GLY A 297 6.42 -4.24 2.38
CA GLY A 297 5.72 -3.52 1.31
C GLY A 297 4.53 -2.69 1.84
N GLY A 298 4.06 -1.74 1.05
CA GLY A 298 3.21 -0.66 1.54
C GLY A 298 1.78 -1.03 1.91
N ASP A 299 1.25 -2.19 1.45
CA ASP A 299 -0.15 -2.58 1.65
C ASP A 299 -0.37 -4.09 1.86
N SER A 300 0.68 -4.84 2.22
CA SER A 300 0.70 -6.30 2.32
C SER A 300 0.01 -6.82 3.59
N ILE A 301 -1.17 -6.29 3.92
CA ILE A 301 -1.98 -6.68 5.07
C ILE A 301 -3.47 -6.66 4.73
N TYR A 302 -4.02 -7.83 4.39
CA TYR A 302 -5.43 -8.00 4.00
C TYR A 302 -6.29 -8.44 5.19
N LEU A 303 -6.14 -7.72 6.32
CA LEU A 303 -6.94 -7.92 7.51
C LEU A 303 -8.02 -6.83 7.62
N ALA A 304 -9.17 -7.17 8.17
CA ALA A 304 -10.35 -6.30 8.18
C ALA A 304 -10.14 -4.96 8.89
N ASN A 305 -9.26 -4.90 9.90
CA ASN A 305 -9.02 -3.72 10.72
C ASN A 305 -7.69 -3.00 10.39
N SER A 306 -6.96 -3.41 9.34
CA SER A 306 -5.91 -2.58 8.76
C SER A 306 -6.56 -1.40 8.04
N ILE A 307 -6.30 -0.18 8.53
CA ILE A 307 -7.03 1.00 8.07
C ILE A 307 -6.09 2.17 7.74
N LYS A 308 -6.57 3.41 7.77
CA LYS A 308 -5.85 4.56 7.22
C LYS A 308 -4.56 4.92 7.96
N TYR A 309 -4.49 4.69 9.26
CA TYR A 309 -3.34 5.03 10.08
C TYR A 309 -2.79 3.82 10.83
N ALA A 310 -3.64 3.04 11.50
CA ALA A 310 -3.24 1.90 12.30
C ALA A 310 -3.72 0.58 11.67
N ASP A 311 -2.92 -0.47 11.81
CA ASP A 311 -3.21 -1.81 11.29
C ASP A 311 -3.83 -2.75 12.33
N PHE A 312 -3.90 -2.30 13.59
CA PHE A 312 -4.42 -3.10 14.70
C PHE A 312 -3.78 -4.50 14.74
N ASN A 313 -2.46 -4.50 14.57
CA ASN A 313 -1.65 -5.70 14.38
C ASN A 313 -0.71 -6.00 15.57
N GLY A 314 -0.91 -5.36 16.73
CA GLY A 314 -0.08 -5.52 17.91
C GLY A 314 -0.08 -6.97 18.46
N ALA A 315 0.96 -7.32 19.22
CA ALA A 315 1.08 -8.62 19.86
C ALA A 315 -0.15 -8.93 20.74
N ASN A 316 -0.78 -10.09 20.57
CA ASN A 316 -1.98 -10.55 21.28
C ASN A 316 -3.23 -9.67 21.09
N GLU A 317 -3.20 -8.70 20.20
CA GLU A 317 -4.26 -7.71 20.02
C GLU A 317 -5.59 -8.34 19.57
N ARG A 318 -6.66 -7.78 20.12
CA ARG A 318 -8.04 -8.02 19.67
C ARG A 318 -8.70 -6.71 19.33
N SER A 319 -9.22 -6.61 18.12
CA SER A 319 -9.85 -5.38 17.64
C SER A 319 -11.20 -5.65 16.98
N TRP A 320 -12.05 -4.65 16.97
CA TRP A 320 -13.33 -4.66 16.29
C TRP A 320 -13.55 -3.35 15.53
N GLN A 321 -14.33 -3.41 14.46
CA GLN A 321 -14.66 -2.29 13.59
C GLN A 321 -16.16 -2.18 13.39
N ALA A 322 -16.66 -0.94 13.37
CA ALA A 322 -17.96 -0.59 12.81
C ALA A 322 -17.76 0.49 11.74
N ARG A 323 -18.36 0.27 10.57
CA ARG A 323 -18.26 1.18 9.42
C ARG A 323 -19.62 1.43 8.80
N TYR A 324 -19.84 2.66 8.35
CA TYR A 324 -21.00 3.07 7.59
C TYR A 324 -20.57 3.80 6.32
N ASP A 325 -21.17 3.43 5.19
CA ASP A 325 -20.98 4.07 3.89
C ASP A 325 -22.34 4.60 3.38
N LEU A 326 -22.33 5.77 2.73
CA LEU A 326 -23.50 6.40 2.12
C LEU A 326 -23.16 6.90 0.71
N ASP A 327 -23.98 6.48 -0.26
CA ASP A 327 -23.96 6.99 -1.64
C ASP A 327 -25.05 8.05 -1.81
N PHE A 328 -24.64 9.31 -2.02
CA PHE A 328 -25.56 10.43 -2.22
C PHE A 328 -26.20 10.46 -3.61
N GLY A 329 -25.81 9.59 -4.52
CA GLY A 329 -26.44 9.44 -5.82
C GLY A 329 -27.93 9.17 -5.71
N ALA A 330 -28.36 8.39 -4.72
CA ALA A 330 -29.77 8.14 -4.42
C ALA A 330 -30.54 9.39 -3.93
N PHE A 331 -29.83 10.43 -3.50
CA PHE A 331 -30.38 11.70 -3.02
C PHE A 331 -30.20 12.85 -4.04
N GLY A 332 -29.88 12.52 -5.31
CA GLY A 332 -29.74 13.49 -6.38
C GLY A 332 -28.36 14.17 -6.48
N ILE A 333 -27.35 13.67 -5.78
CA ILE A 333 -25.96 14.15 -5.84
C ILE A 333 -25.05 13.01 -6.30
N PRO A 334 -25.12 12.64 -7.60
CA PRO A 334 -24.30 11.55 -8.13
C PRO A 334 -22.81 11.88 -8.03
N GLY A 335 -22.02 10.87 -7.68
CA GLY A 335 -20.58 11.01 -7.48
C GLY A 335 -20.14 11.45 -6.10
N LEU A 336 -21.08 11.86 -5.22
CA LEU A 336 -20.77 12.14 -3.82
C LEU A 336 -20.96 10.89 -2.96
N SER A 337 -19.94 10.54 -2.18
CA SER A 337 -20.01 9.46 -1.18
C SER A 337 -19.43 9.91 0.15
N PHE A 338 -19.91 9.29 1.22
CA PHE A 338 -19.46 9.50 2.59
C PHE A 338 -19.12 8.14 3.22
N MET A 339 -18.08 8.10 4.02
CA MET A 339 -17.73 6.97 4.85
C MET A 339 -17.35 7.44 6.24
N THR A 340 -17.77 6.70 7.24
CA THR A 340 -17.21 6.80 8.59
C THR A 340 -16.99 5.43 9.18
N ARG A 341 -15.90 5.28 9.96
CA ARG A 341 -15.62 4.04 10.70
C ARG A 341 -14.98 4.36 12.04
N TYR A 342 -15.15 3.41 12.94
CA TYR A 342 -14.49 3.39 14.24
C TYR A 342 -13.91 2.00 14.46
N VAL A 343 -12.64 1.95 14.84
CA VAL A 343 -11.93 0.72 15.17
C VAL A 343 -11.35 0.87 16.57
N SER A 344 -11.41 -0.19 17.37
CA SER A 344 -10.82 -0.21 18.70
C SER A 344 -10.09 -1.52 18.94
N GLY A 345 -8.83 -1.42 19.37
CA GLY A 345 -7.93 -2.51 19.73
C GLY A 345 -7.58 -2.51 21.21
N SER A 346 -7.35 -3.69 21.74
CA SER A 346 -7.04 -3.93 23.15
C SER A 346 -6.36 -5.27 23.35
N HIS A 347 -5.94 -5.56 24.59
CA HIS A 347 -5.21 -6.78 24.98
C HIS A 347 -3.83 -6.89 24.35
N ILE A 348 -3.24 -5.77 23.94
CA ILE A 348 -1.88 -5.77 23.41
C ILE A 348 -0.92 -6.07 24.57
N ASP A 349 -0.07 -7.06 24.36
CA ASP A 349 0.99 -7.45 25.28
C ASP A 349 2.20 -7.95 24.48
N GLY A 350 3.21 -7.10 24.36
CA GLY A 350 4.49 -7.41 23.71
C GLY A 350 5.61 -7.74 24.71
N THR A 351 5.30 -7.85 26.03
CA THR A 351 6.32 -8.10 27.06
C THR A 351 6.99 -9.48 26.93
N HIS A 352 6.34 -10.41 26.23
CA HIS A 352 6.85 -11.76 25.95
C HIS A 352 7.59 -11.87 24.62
N ALA A 353 7.70 -10.77 23.84
CA ALA A 353 8.41 -10.77 22.58
C ALA A 353 9.86 -11.28 22.76
N PRO A 354 10.36 -12.18 21.89
CA PRO A 354 11.71 -12.72 21.96
C PRO A 354 12.77 -11.61 21.97
N LYS A 355 13.76 -11.77 22.83
CA LYS A 355 14.82 -10.78 23.03
C LYS A 355 15.77 -10.71 21.84
N GLY A 356 16.17 -9.51 21.44
CA GLY A 356 17.18 -9.27 20.40
C GLY A 356 16.61 -9.10 19.00
N GLY A 357 15.30 -9.32 18.80
CA GLY A 357 14.60 -9.02 17.57
C GLY A 357 14.11 -7.57 17.48
N ALA A 358 13.46 -7.22 16.36
CA ALA A 358 12.92 -5.89 16.10
C ALA A 358 11.88 -5.46 17.14
N TYR A 359 11.15 -6.40 17.73
CA TYR A 359 10.06 -6.13 18.69
C TYR A 359 10.48 -6.10 20.14
N ASN A 360 11.73 -6.50 20.45
CA ASN A 360 12.33 -6.43 21.78
C ASN A 360 13.84 -6.19 21.66
N PRO A 361 14.25 -5.04 21.09
CA PRO A 361 15.67 -4.73 20.86
C PRO A 361 16.41 -4.51 22.18
N PHE A 362 17.73 -4.73 22.14
CA PHE A 362 18.62 -4.37 23.24
C PHE A 362 18.91 -2.87 23.19
N ASP A 363 18.63 -2.19 24.30
CA ASP A 363 18.97 -0.78 24.49
C ASP A 363 20.33 -0.67 25.20
N ALA A 364 21.33 -0.18 24.48
CA ALA A 364 22.68 -0.04 24.99
C ALA A 364 22.82 1.03 26.10
N ASP A 365 21.93 2.02 26.12
CA ASP A 365 21.98 3.11 27.12
C ASP A 365 21.45 2.64 28.49
N SER A 366 20.39 1.84 28.50
CA SER A 366 19.84 1.25 29.72
C SER A 366 20.49 -0.10 30.09
N GLY A 367 21.10 -0.80 29.13
CA GLY A 367 21.64 -2.14 29.29
C GLY A 367 20.58 -3.24 29.38
N GLU A 368 19.34 -2.96 28.94
CA GLU A 368 18.19 -3.86 29.05
C GLU A 368 17.52 -4.05 27.67
N TYR A 369 16.72 -5.11 27.56
CA TYR A 369 15.83 -5.31 26.41
C TYR A 369 14.56 -4.49 26.60
N GLN A 370 14.12 -3.80 25.54
CA GLN A 370 13.01 -2.87 25.57
C GLN A 370 11.89 -3.35 24.61
N PRO A 371 10.89 -4.10 25.09
CA PRO A 371 9.74 -4.45 24.27
C PRO A 371 9.06 -3.20 23.70
N GLN A 372 8.76 -3.21 22.40
CA GLN A 372 8.08 -2.09 21.76
C GLN A 372 6.68 -1.82 22.32
N GLN A 373 6.00 -2.88 22.78
CA GLN A 373 4.67 -2.80 23.37
C GLN A 373 4.70 -3.41 24.78
N SER A 374 3.98 -2.81 25.72
CA SER A 374 3.84 -3.28 27.10
C SER A 374 2.49 -3.97 27.30
N ASP A 375 2.32 -4.63 28.46
CA ASP A 375 1.04 -5.23 28.84
C ASP A 375 -0.07 -4.18 29.01
N GLY A 376 -1.28 -4.51 28.58
CA GLY A 376 -2.46 -3.66 28.66
C GLY A 376 -2.53 -2.57 27.58
N GLY A 377 -1.80 -2.72 26.48
CA GLY A 377 -1.86 -1.82 25.35
C GLY A 377 -3.27 -1.78 24.74
N ARG A 378 -3.69 -0.58 24.35
CA ARG A 378 -4.98 -0.31 23.71
C ARG A 378 -4.91 0.96 22.89
N HIS A 379 -5.66 0.98 21.78
CA HIS A 379 -5.82 2.15 20.94
C HIS A 379 -7.16 2.13 20.19
N TRP A 380 -7.48 3.24 19.57
CA TRP A 380 -8.62 3.35 18.69
C TRP A 380 -8.36 4.34 17.57
N GLU A 381 -9.05 4.14 16.47
CA GLU A 381 -9.04 5.04 15.32
C GLU A 381 -10.47 5.33 14.85
N ARG A 382 -10.71 6.58 14.48
CA ARG A 382 -11.93 7.03 13.82
C ARG A 382 -11.57 7.73 12.52
N ASP A 383 -12.19 7.28 11.43
CA ASP A 383 -12.08 7.90 10.12
C ASP A 383 -13.39 8.50 9.67
N VAL A 384 -13.28 9.60 8.94
CA VAL A 384 -14.36 10.25 8.20
C VAL A 384 -13.84 10.61 6.83
N ASP A 385 -14.51 10.14 5.78
CA ASP A 385 -14.20 10.45 4.38
C ASP A 385 -15.39 11.09 3.68
N LEU A 386 -15.12 12.10 2.89
CA LEU A 386 -16.02 12.65 1.90
C LEU A 386 -15.32 12.60 0.55
N HIS A 387 -15.93 11.97 -0.44
CA HIS A 387 -15.37 11.84 -1.77
C HIS A 387 -16.38 12.28 -2.81
N TYR A 388 -15.95 13.14 -3.75
CA TYR A 388 -16.79 13.61 -4.85
C TYR A 388 -16.07 13.44 -6.19
N VAL A 389 -16.77 12.90 -7.18
CA VAL A 389 -16.31 12.81 -8.57
C VAL A 389 -17.22 13.67 -9.45
N VAL A 390 -16.63 14.59 -10.21
CA VAL A 390 -17.36 15.45 -11.15
C VAL A 390 -17.92 14.62 -12.28
N GLN A 391 -19.25 14.69 -12.49
CA GLN A 391 -19.96 13.79 -13.40
C GLN A 391 -19.99 14.26 -14.85
N SER A 392 -19.81 15.56 -15.11
CA SER A 392 -19.95 16.13 -16.46
C SER A 392 -19.19 17.45 -16.62
N GLY A 393 -19.16 18.00 -17.85
CA GLY A 393 -18.48 19.24 -18.18
C GLY A 393 -16.97 19.10 -18.36
N ALA A 394 -16.26 20.22 -18.44
CA ALA A 394 -14.82 20.25 -18.69
C ALA A 394 -13.96 19.59 -17.61
N ALA A 395 -14.47 19.50 -16.38
CA ALA A 395 -13.80 18.86 -15.27
C ALA A 395 -14.35 17.44 -14.97
N LYS A 396 -15.02 16.80 -15.93
CA LYS A 396 -15.51 15.41 -15.76
C LYS A 396 -14.37 14.50 -15.30
N ASN A 397 -14.65 13.60 -14.35
CA ASN A 397 -13.72 12.68 -13.71
C ASN A 397 -12.70 13.34 -12.76
N LEU A 398 -12.72 14.68 -12.55
CA LEU A 398 -11.99 15.26 -11.43
C LEU A 398 -12.59 14.74 -10.14
N SER A 399 -11.75 14.20 -9.26
CA SER A 399 -12.16 13.72 -7.95
C SER A 399 -11.55 14.57 -6.84
N VAL A 400 -12.31 14.75 -5.76
CA VAL A 400 -11.86 15.41 -4.53
C VAL A 400 -12.18 14.51 -3.36
N GLN A 401 -11.17 14.16 -2.57
CA GLN A 401 -11.32 13.43 -1.33
C GLN A 401 -10.87 14.31 -0.16
N LEU A 402 -11.71 14.39 0.85
CA LEU A 402 -11.39 14.96 2.16
C LEU A 402 -11.47 13.85 3.19
N SER A 403 -10.38 13.62 3.92
CA SER A 403 -10.30 12.61 4.96
C SER A 403 -9.84 13.20 6.27
N GLN A 404 -10.48 12.78 7.36
CA GLN A 404 -10.09 13.09 8.73
C GLN A 404 -9.91 11.78 9.49
N VAL A 405 -8.75 11.62 10.13
CA VAL A 405 -8.39 10.49 10.96
C VAL A 405 -8.09 10.99 12.37
N THR A 406 -8.60 10.28 13.36
CA THR A 406 -8.22 10.48 14.76
C THR A 406 -7.77 9.16 15.34
N HIS A 407 -6.52 9.06 15.75
CA HIS A 407 -5.98 7.89 16.46
C HIS A 407 -5.55 8.28 17.87
N ARG A 408 -5.81 7.40 18.84
CA ARG A 408 -5.40 7.56 20.24
C ARG A 408 -4.94 6.23 20.79
N ALA A 409 -3.81 6.26 21.48
CA ALA A 409 -3.18 5.10 22.09
C ALA A 409 -2.82 5.38 23.56
N ASN A 410 -2.78 4.34 24.38
CA ASN A 410 -2.15 4.46 25.69
C ASN A 410 -0.64 4.21 25.59
N SER A 411 0.10 4.53 26.65
CA SER A 411 1.56 4.37 26.69
C SER A 411 2.03 2.92 26.48
N ALA A 412 1.20 1.94 26.81
CA ALA A 412 1.54 0.53 26.66
C ALA A 412 1.48 0.07 25.20
N GLN A 413 0.64 0.67 24.36
CA GLN A 413 0.59 0.41 22.91
C GLN A 413 1.72 1.14 22.17
N ALA A 414 2.23 2.26 22.74
CA ALA A 414 3.35 3.07 22.24
C ALA A 414 3.13 3.82 20.89
N GLY A 415 1.93 3.82 20.35
CA GLY A 415 1.59 4.59 19.13
C GLY A 415 1.28 6.06 19.42
N ASP A 416 1.32 6.87 18.38
CA ASP A 416 1.06 8.29 18.45
C ASP A 416 -0.41 8.65 18.65
N ASP A 417 -0.67 9.64 19.51
CA ASP A 417 -1.93 10.38 19.53
C ASP A 417 -1.94 11.40 18.39
N ILE A 418 -2.68 11.10 17.32
CA ILE A 418 -2.64 11.88 16.09
C ILE A 418 -4.03 12.33 15.64
N ASP A 419 -4.12 13.54 15.11
CA ASP A 419 -5.22 14.03 14.28
C ASP A 419 -4.66 14.31 12.88
N ARG A 420 -5.14 13.56 11.88
CA ARG A 420 -4.67 13.64 10.49
C ARG A 420 -5.77 14.16 9.60
N ILE A 421 -5.40 15.07 8.70
CA ILE A 421 -6.27 15.56 7.63
C ILE A 421 -5.51 15.41 6.32
N TYR A 422 -6.16 14.86 5.31
CA TYR A 422 -5.68 14.95 3.96
C TYR A 422 -6.77 15.35 2.97
N VAL A 423 -6.34 16.16 1.99
CA VAL A 423 -7.14 16.54 0.85
C VAL A 423 -6.42 16.06 -0.39
N VAL A 424 -7.09 15.23 -1.18
CA VAL A 424 -6.54 14.67 -2.42
C VAL A 424 -7.45 15.11 -3.56
N VAL A 425 -6.86 15.81 -4.54
CA VAL A 425 -7.55 16.16 -5.78
C VAL A 425 -6.85 15.41 -6.92
N GLN A 426 -7.59 14.64 -7.67
CA GLN A 426 -7.06 13.89 -8.80
C GLN A 426 -7.81 14.25 -10.08
N TYR A 427 -7.07 14.40 -11.16
CA TYR A 427 -7.65 14.62 -12.48
C TYR A 427 -6.94 13.78 -13.54
N PRO A 428 -7.64 12.77 -14.13
CA PRO A 428 -7.11 12.05 -15.27
C PRO A 428 -7.10 12.98 -16.48
N LEU A 429 -5.90 13.23 -17.00
CA LEU A 429 -5.70 14.00 -18.21
C LEU A 429 -5.87 13.02 -19.40
N GLY A 430 -6.99 13.11 -20.11
CA GLY A 430 -7.25 12.32 -21.32
C GLY A 430 -6.43 12.82 -22.50
N PHE A 431 -5.95 11.91 -23.34
CA PHE A 431 -5.33 12.20 -24.62
C PHE A 431 -6.21 11.68 -25.74
#